data_d5824324790e9b1ef8f18b7736f3252c
#
_entry.id   d5824324790e9b1ef8f18b7736f3252c
#
_cell.length_a   1.000
_cell.length_b   1.000
_cell.length_c   1.000
_cell.angle_alpha   90.00
_cell.angle_beta   90.00
_cell.angle_gamma   90.00
#
_symmetry.space_group_name_H-M   'P 1'
#
loop_
_entity.id
_entity.type
_entity.pdbx_description
1 polymer ?
#
loop_
_entity_poly.entity_id
_entity_poly.type
_entity_poly.pdbx_seq_one_letter_code
_entity_poly.pdbx_strand_id
1 'polypeptide(L)'
;MNVLTDSSSLVFVDCEAYGGCPRTGQLTEFGAVVYPTRESFHGVLPQVATEAEFHGVFTRFKEWLFTQEGRPVFVSDNPAFDWQWINDGFHRTMGYNPFGHSARRISDFYAGLVGDFSCTQRWKRLRVTKHDHNPVHDALGNLEAFERLLKGER
;
A
#
# COMPACT_ATOMS: atom_id res chain seq x y z
N MET A 1 -18.95 8.35 8.60
CA MET A 1 -17.70 9.12 8.32
C MET A 1 -17.52 9.20 6.81
N ASN A 2 -17.39 10.37 6.27
CA ASN A 2 -17.07 10.54 4.85
C ASN A 2 -15.57 10.28 4.67
N VAL A 3 -15.22 9.22 3.98
CA VAL A 3 -13.82 8.78 3.85
C VAL A 3 -13.07 9.60 2.80
N LEU A 4 -13.79 10.00 1.76
CA LEU A 4 -13.27 10.78 0.66
C LEU A 4 -14.24 11.92 0.37
N THR A 5 -13.77 13.16 0.48
CA THR A 5 -14.53 14.37 0.17
C THR A 5 -14.12 14.99 -1.15
N ASP A 6 -13.09 14.47 -1.77
CA ASP A 6 -12.54 14.90 -3.06
C ASP A 6 -12.37 13.69 -4.01
N SER A 7 -11.96 13.95 -5.24
CA SER A 7 -11.69 12.93 -6.24
C SER A 7 -10.38 12.18 -5.93
N SER A 8 -10.34 11.42 -4.86
CA SER A 8 -9.19 10.62 -4.44
C SER A 8 -9.55 9.14 -4.36
N SER A 9 -8.59 8.27 -4.66
CA SER A 9 -8.67 6.82 -4.47
C SER A 9 -7.71 6.37 -3.40
N LEU A 10 -8.19 5.65 -2.39
CA LEU A 10 -7.30 4.99 -1.43
C LEU A 10 -6.73 3.72 -2.06
N VAL A 11 -5.43 3.63 -2.12
CA VAL A 11 -4.70 2.48 -2.64
C VAL A 11 -3.95 1.82 -1.49
N PHE A 12 -4.41 0.64 -1.10
CA PHE A 12 -3.79 -0.17 -0.05
C PHE A 12 -2.61 -0.92 -0.65
N VAL A 13 -1.43 -0.71 -0.10
CA VAL A 13 -0.18 -1.28 -0.62
C VAL A 13 0.52 -2.09 0.46
N ASP A 14 1.08 -3.22 0.05
CA ASP A 14 1.93 -4.08 0.86
C ASP A 14 3.14 -4.52 0.03
N CYS A 15 4.32 -4.57 0.64
CA CYS A 15 5.58 -4.87 -0.02
C CYS A 15 6.31 -6.04 0.64
N GLU A 16 6.89 -6.91 -0.19
CA GLU A 16 7.87 -7.92 0.22
C GLU A 16 9.24 -7.55 -0.31
N ALA A 17 10.26 -7.58 0.55
CA ALA A 17 11.61 -7.16 0.19
C ALA A 17 12.69 -7.85 1.02
N TYR A 18 13.90 -7.93 0.47
CA TYR A 18 15.09 -8.27 1.24
C TYR A 18 15.72 -7.00 1.83
N GLY A 19 16.17 -7.09 3.07
CA GLY A 19 16.82 -5.98 3.77
C GLY A 19 15.85 -4.90 4.26
N GLY A 20 16.41 -3.90 4.90
CA GLY A 20 15.63 -2.87 5.59
C GLY A 20 15.36 -1.60 4.78
N CYS A 21 16.05 -1.41 3.66
CA CYS A 21 15.90 -0.22 2.82
C CYS A 21 16.39 -0.44 1.38
N PRO A 22 15.95 0.39 0.42
CA PRO A 22 16.32 0.24 -1.00
C PRO A 22 17.82 0.36 -1.29
N ARG A 23 18.57 1.04 -0.43
CA ARG A 23 20.01 1.20 -0.62
C ARG A 23 20.79 -0.10 -0.44
N THR A 24 20.36 -0.97 0.46
CA THR A 24 21.07 -2.20 0.86
C THR A 24 20.25 -3.45 0.66
N GLY A 25 19.04 -3.31 0.17
CA GLY A 25 18.10 -4.39 -0.05
C GLY A 25 17.48 -4.34 -1.44
N GLN A 26 16.46 -5.16 -1.63
CA GLN A 26 15.75 -5.26 -2.89
C GLN A 26 14.28 -5.56 -2.66
N LEU A 27 13.41 -4.80 -3.33
CA LEU A 27 12.00 -5.13 -3.47
C LEU A 27 11.85 -6.39 -4.32
N THR A 28 11.08 -7.36 -3.84
CA THR A 28 10.82 -8.62 -4.56
C THR A 28 9.44 -8.67 -5.17
N GLU A 29 8.44 -8.21 -4.44
CA GLU A 29 7.08 -8.09 -4.95
C GLU A 29 6.30 -7.06 -4.13
N PHE A 30 5.20 -6.58 -4.69
CA PHE A 30 4.25 -5.73 -3.98
C PHE A 30 2.84 -5.92 -4.53
N GLY A 31 1.86 -5.72 -3.67
CA GLY A 31 0.45 -5.71 -3.99
C GLY A 31 -0.17 -4.35 -3.77
N ALA A 32 -1.12 -3.99 -4.62
CA ALA A 32 -1.93 -2.80 -4.43
C ALA A 32 -3.41 -3.13 -4.66
N VAL A 33 -4.31 -2.63 -3.80
CA VAL A 33 -5.75 -2.85 -3.90
C VAL A 33 -6.48 -1.53 -3.69
N VAL A 34 -7.38 -1.18 -4.59
CA VAL A 34 -8.11 0.10 -4.57
C VAL A 34 -9.41 -0.02 -3.77
N TYR A 35 -9.66 0.93 -2.89
CA TYR A 35 -10.95 1.09 -2.19
C TYR A 35 -11.87 2.06 -2.98
N PRO A 36 -13.15 1.77 -3.19
CA PRO A 36 -13.88 0.57 -2.75
C PRO A 36 -13.93 -0.55 -3.79
N THR A 37 -13.38 -0.37 -4.99
CA THR A 37 -13.57 -1.26 -6.15
C THR A 37 -12.94 -2.64 -5.96
N ARG A 38 -11.89 -2.73 -5.15
CA ARG A 38 -11.04 -3.92 -4.93
C ARG A 38 -10.26 -4.36 -6.17
N GLU A 39 -10.18 -3.50 -7.19
CA GLU A 39 -9.23 -3.72 -8.27
C GLU A 39 -7.82 -3.82 -7.72
N SER A 40 -7.03 -4.73 -8.25
CA SER A 40 -5.71 -5.03 -7.71
C SER A 40 -4.61 -5.01 -8.76
N PHE A 41 -3.40 -4.72 -8.30
CA PHE A 41 -2.16 -4.83 -9.06
C PHE A 41 -1.18 -5.70 -8.28
N HIS A 42 -0.46 -6.59 -8.98
CA HIS A 42 0.61 -7.39 -8.41
C HIS A 42 1.90 -7.13 -9.18
N GLY A 43 2.85 -6.45 -8.55
CA GLY A 43 4.18 -6.23 -9.08
C GLY A 43 5.13 -7.33 -8.59
N VAL A 44 5.74 -8.07 -9.51
CA VAL A 44 6.71 -9.13 -9.20
C VAL A 44 8.03 -8.79 -9.87
N LEU A 45 9.10 -8.84 -9.10
CA LEU A 45 10.46 -8.62 -9.55
C LEU A 45 11.25 -9.92 -9.44
N PRO A 46 12.09 -10.28 -10.43
CA PRO A 46 13.00 -11.40 -10.28
C PRO A 46 13.98 -11.17 -9.13
N GLN A 47 14.52 -12.24 -8.57
CA GLN A 47 15.46 -12.17 -7.44
C GLN A 47 16.65 -11.24 -7.69
N VAL A 48 17.10 -11.18 -8.94
CA VAL A 48 18.07 -10.20 -9.43
C VAL A 48 17.46 -9.51 -10.64
N ALA A 49 16.76 -8.43 -10.40
CA ALA A 49 16.11 -7.67 -11.47
C ALA A 49 17.12 -6.81 -12.22
N THR A 50 17.05 -6.85 -13.55
CA THR A 50 17.70 -5.84 -14.39
C THR A 50 16.98 -4.49 -14.22
N GLU A 51 17.67 -3.39 -14.56
CA GLU A 51 17.03 -2.06 -14.57
C GLU A 51 15.81 -2.03 -15.50
N ALA A 52 15.87 -2.70 -16.65
CA ALA A 52 14.74 -2.77 -17.58
C ALA A 52 13.53 -3.50 -16.99
N GLU A 53 13.74 -4.63 -16.30
CA GLU A 53 12.66 -5.36 -15.61
C GLU A 53 12.07 -4.54 -14.47
N PHE A 54 12.91 -3.88 -13.68
CA PHE A 54 12.49 -3.01 -12.60
C PHE A 54 11.64 -1.85 -13.12
N HIS A 55 12.13 -1.11 -14.13
CA HIS A 55 11.39 -0.02 -14.77
C HIS A 55 10.08 -0.52 -15.40
N GLY A 56 10.08 -1.69 -16.02
CA GLY A 56 8.88 -2.27 -16.61
C GLY A 56 7.75 -2.51 -15.61
N VAL A 57 8.08 -3.02 -14.41
CA VAL A 57 7.08 -3.21 -13.36
C VAL A 57 6.50 -1.88 -12.88
N PHE A 58 7.32 -0.87 -12.60
CA PHE A 58 6.86 0.43 -12.13
C PHE A 58 6.13 1.24 -13.21
N THR A 59 6.48 1.08 -14.48
CA THR A 59 5.75 1.66 -15.60
C THR A 59 4.33 1.10 -15.67
N ARG A 60 4.17 -0.24 -15.61
CA ARG A 60 2.83 -0.87 -15.56
C ARG A 60 2.04 -0.48 -14.33
N PHE A 61 2.71 -0.35 -13.17
CA PHE A 61 2.04 0.09 -11.95
C PHE A 61 1.52 1.54 -12.07
N LYS A 62 2.32 2.44 -12.64
CA LYS A 62 1.86 3.81 -12.94
C LYS A 62 0.66 3.81 -13.88
N GLU A 63 0.74 3.05 -14.97
CA GLU A 63 -0.36 2.96 -15.94
C GLU A 63 -1.64 2.45 -15.27
N TRP A 64 -1.53 1.41 -14.45
CA TRP A 64 -2.65 0.90 -13.68
C TRP A 64 -3.22 1.94 -12.68
N LEU A 65 -2.36 2.68 -11.97
CA LEU A 65 -2.82 3.75 -11.07
C LEU A 65 -3.62 4.82 -11.82
N PHE A 66 -3.24 5.16 -13.05
CA PHE A 66 -3.94 6.15 -13.86
C PHE A 66 -5.25 5.64 -14.47
N THR A 67 -5.52 4.34 -14.43
CA THR A 67 -6.87 3.81 -14.77
C THR A 67 -7.85 3.99 -13.62
N GLN A 68 -7.37 4.26 -12.41
CA GLN A 68 -8.23 4.45 -11.24
C GLN A 68 -8.79 5.87 -11.20
N GLU A 69 -10.00 6.03 -10.65
CA GLU A 69 -10.62 7.35 -10.52
C GLU A 69 -9.92 8.19 -9.46
N GLY A 70 -9.63 9.44 -9.79
CA GLY A 70 -9.11 10.43 -8.85
C GLY A 70 -7.61 10.29 -8.55
N ARG A 71 -7.16 11.07 -7.59
CA ARG A 71 -5.75 11.09 -7.17
C ARG A 71 -5.46 9.89 -6.24
N PRO A 72 -4.44 9.08 -6.53
CA PRO A 72 -4.09 7.98 -5.65
C PRO A 72 -3.54 8.47 -4.30
N VAL A 73 -4.03 7.88 -3.23
CA VAL A 73 -3.56 8.09 -1.85
C VAL A 73 -3.01 6.77 -1.32
N PHE A 74 -1.74 6.78 -0.97
CA PHE A 74 -1.06 5.58 -0.44
C PHE A 74 -1.54 5.26 0.96
N VAL A 75 -1.94 4.01 1.19
CA VAL A 75 -2.34 3.48 2.50
C VAL A 75 -1.61 2.18 2.76
N SER A 76 -1.03 2.00 3.94
CA SER A 76 -0.48 0.71 4.36
C SER A 76 -0.57 0.48 5.87
N ASP A 77 -0.23 -0.72 6.30
CA ASP A 77 -0.04 -1.04 7.71
C ASP A 77 1.18 -0.32 8.28
N ASN A 78 2.29 -0.39 7.56
CA ASN A 78 3.54 0.23 7.96
C ASN A 78 4.21 1.02 6.81
N PRO A 79 3.75 2.24 6.52
CA PRO A 79 4.33 3.06 5.45
C PRO A 79 5.82 3.31 5.59
N ALA A 80 6.37 3.31 6.79
CA ALA A 80 7.82 3.43 6.99
C ALA A 80 8.60 2.31 6.27
N PHE A 81 7.99 1.14 6.08
CA PHE A 81 8.55 0.05 5.29
C PHE A 81 8.07 0.11 3.83
N ASP A 82 6.76 0.07 3.59
CA ASP A 82 6.20 -0.07 2.24
C ASP A 82 6.46 1.14 1.35
N TRP A 83 6.30 2.34 1.91
CA TRP A 83 6.50 3.59 1.18
C TRP A 83 7.91 3.73 0.62
N GLN A 84 8.94 3.35 1.37
CA GLN A 84 10.32 3.55 0.92
C GLN A 84 10.62 2.77 -0.37
N TRP A 85 10.08 1.55 -0.51
CA TRP A 85 10.28 0.71 -1.68
C TRP A 85 9.54 1.26 -2.91
N ILE A 86 8.29 1.63 -2.74
CA ILE A 86 7.47 2.18 -3.82
C ILE A 86 7.97 3.56 -4.24
N ASN A 87 8.35 4.40 -3.29
CA ASN A 87 8.90 5.72 -3.58
C ASN A 87 10.23 5.64 -4.34
N ASP A 88 11.14 4.76 -3.92
CA ASP A 88 12.39 4.50 -4.63
C ASP A 88 12.13 4.00 -6.06
N GLY A 89 11.23 3.04 -6.20
CA GLY A 89 10.88 2.48 -7.50
C GLY A 89 10.35 3.50 -8.49
N PHE A 90 9.44 4.34 -8.07
CA PHE A 90 8.91 5.42 -8.92
C PHE A 90 9.97 6.47 -9.25
N HIS A 91 10.76 6.91 -8.28
CA HIS A 91 11.81 7.91 -8.55
C HIS A 91 12.91 7.36 -9.47
N ARG A 92 13.33 6.13 -9.31
CA ARG A 92 14.29 5.48 -10.22
C ARG A 92 13.75 5.34 -11.63
N THR A 93 12.47 5.06 -11.79
CA THR A 93 11.84 4.78 -13.09
C THR A 93 11.48 6.06 -13.82
N MET A 94 10.90 7.06 -13.16
CA MET A 94 10.32 8.24 -13.81
C MET A 94 10.62 9.57 -13.13
N GLY A 95 11.39 9.59 -12.06
CA GLY A 95 11.79 10.81 -11.36
C GLY A 95 10.72 11.47 -10.48
N TYR A 96 9.55 10.87 -10.34
CA TYR A 96 8.48 11.35 -9.45
C TYR A 96 7.64 10.18 -8.94
N ASN A 97 6.90 10.42 -7.85
CA ASN A 97 5.98 9.44 -7.27
C ASN A 97 4.52 9.88 -7.51
N PRO A 98 3.67 9.08 -8.21
CA PRO A 98 2.25 9.40 -8.43
C PRO A 98 1.44 9.61 -7.15
N PHE A 99 1.82 9.00 -6.04
CA PHE A 99 1.20 9.21 -4.73
C PHE A 99 1.59 10.56 -4.09
N GLY A 100 2.57 11.27 -4.61
CA GLY A 100 3.10 12.52 -4.04
C GLY A 100 4.10 12.26 -2.90
N HIS A 101 3.88 12.89 -1.73
CA HIS A 101 4.84 12.92 -0.63
C HIS A 101 4.28 12.38 0.69
N SER A 102 3.07 11.80 0.68
CA SER A 102 2.37 11.40 1.91
C SER A 102 1.80 10.01 1.81
N ALA A 103 1.86 9.29 2.92
CA ALA A 103 1.19 8.02 3.11
C ALA A 103 0.24 8.08 4.31
N ARG A 104 -0.73 7.16 4.35
CA ARG A 104 -1.64 6.97 5.47
C ARG A 104 -1.36 5.64 6.14
N ARG A 105 -1.32 5.65 7.47
CA ARG A 105 -1.10 4.45 8.25
C ARG A 105 -2.40 4.02 8.93
N ILE A 106 -2.82 2.77 8.69
CA ILE A 106 -4.05 2.22 9.29
C ILE A 106 -3.93 2.15 10.82
N SER A 107 -2.74 1.80 11.31
CA SER A 107 -2.47 1.70 12.75
C SER A 107 -2.68 3.03 13.49
N ASP A 108 -2.28 4.16 12.89
CA ASP A 108 -2.47 5.49 13.50
C ASP A 108 -3.94 5.92 13.43
N PHE A 109 -4.63 5.60 12.34
CA PHE A 109 -6.08 5.81 12.25
C PHE A 109 -6.82 5.04 13.33
N TYR A 110 -6.48 3.77 13.53
CA TYR A 110 -7.07 2.96 14.59
C TYR A 110 -6.76 3.50 15.99
N ALA A 111 -5.51 3.86 16.26
CA ALA A 111 -5.10 4.45 17.55
C ALA A 111 -5.90 5.72 17.87
N GLY A 112 -6.12 6.58 16.86
CA GLY A 112 -6.97 7.75 16.98
C GLY A 112 -8.45 7.42 17.26
N LEU A 113 -8.99 6.38 16.60
CA LEU A 113 -10.39 5.95 16.81
C LEU A 113 -10.65 5.39 18.22
N VAL A 114 -9.67 4.73 18.83
CA VAL A 114 -9.80 4.17 20.19
C VAL A 114 -9.29 5.12 21.27
N GLY A 115 -8.67 6.23 20.90
CA GLY A 115 -8.15 7.23 21.84
C GLY A 115 -6.90 6.77 22.59
N ASP A 116 -6.16 5.81 22.05
CA ASP A 116 -4.92 5.26 22.64
C ASP A 116 -3.83 5.14 21.57
N PHE A 117 -2.88 6.07 21.59
CA PHE A 117 -1.80 6.16 20.61
C PHE A 117 -0.87 4.92 20.60
N SER A 118 -0.80 4.18 21.70
CA SER A 118 -0.03 2.93 21.78
C SER A 118 -0.74 1.73 21.15
N CYS A 119 -2.06 1.82 20.92
CA CYS A 119 -2.89 0.74 20.43
C CYS A 119 -2.84 0.66 18.89
N THR A 120 -1.79 0.07 18.34
CA THR A 120 -1.51 0.11 16.89
C THR A 120 -1.74 -1.21 16.15
N GLN A 121 -2.06 -2.32 16.83
CA GLN A 121 -2.07 -3.64 16.20
C GLN A 121 -3.44 -4.36 16.24
N ARG A 122 -4.31 -4.00 17.16
CA ARG A 122 -5.56 -4.75 17.39
C ARG A 122 -6.52 -4.74 16.19
N TRP A 123 -6.47 -3.74 15.34
CA TRP A 123 -7.28 -3.66 14.12
C TRP A 123 -7.04 -4.84 13.16
N LYS A 124 -5.86 -5.48 13.21
CA LYS A 124 -5.51 -6.62 12.35
C LYS A 124 -6.45 -7.81 12.52
N ARG A 125 -7.11 -7.95 13.67
CA ARG A 125 -8.14 -8.98 13.91
C ARG A 125 -9.39 -8.81 13.04
N LEU A 126 -9.57 -7.63 12.45
CA LEU A 126 -10.68 -7.32 11.56
C LEU A 126 -10.43 -7.75 10.11
N ARG A 127 -9.23 -8.20 9.76
CA ARG A 127 -8.94 -8.78 8.45
C ARG A 127 -9.81 -10.02 8.22
N VAL A 128 -10.35 -10.16 7.00
CA VAL A 128 -11.04 -11.36 6.54
C VAL A 128 -10.07 -12.24 5.76
N THR A 129 -9.39 -11.65 4.78
CA THR A 129 -8.26 -12.27 4.09
C THR A 129 -7.08 -12.36 5.04
N LYS A 130 -6.58 -13.58 5.26
CA LYS A 130 -5.49 -13.84 6.19
C LYS A 130 -4.16 -13.35 5.61
N HIS A 131 -3.29 -12.92 6.50
CA HIS A 131 -1.90 -12.64 6.17
C HIS A 131 -1.17 -13.94 5.80
N ASP A 132 -0.63 -13.99 4.58
CA ASP A 132 0.05 -15.18 4.04
C ASP A 132 1.33 -14.84 3.27
N HIS A 133 1.82 -13.57 3.39
CA HIS A 133 2.96 -13.03 2.64
C HIS A 133 2.74 -12.97 1.11
N ASN A 134 1.49 -13.07 0.66
CA ASN A 134 1.13 -12.61 -0.67
C ASN A 134 0.73 -11.13 -0.56
N PRO A 135 1.47 -10.20 -1.16
CA PRO A 135 1.25 -8.78 -0.90
C PRO A 135 -0.11 -8.28 -1.40
N VAL A 136 -0.73 -8.93 -2.39
CA VAL A 136 -2.11 -8.61 -2.81
C VAL A 136 -3.12 -9.04 -1.74
N HIS A 137 -2.95 -10.24 -1.16
CA HIS A 137 -3.81 -10.71 -0.08
C HIS A 137 -3.64 -9.84 1.18
N ASP A 138 -2.42 -9.46 1.50
CA ASP A 138 -2.12 -8.65 2.67
C ASP A 138 -2.68 -7.23 2.53
N ALA A 139 -2.56 -6.63 1.34
CA ALA A 139 -3.19 -5.35 1.02
C ALA A 139 -4.74 -5.45 1.06
N LEU A 140 -5.32 -6.55 0.55
CA LEU A 140 -6.77 -6.78 0.61
C LEU A 140 -7.25 -6.95 2.06
N GLY A 141 -6.57 -7.73 2.87
CA GLY A 141 -6.89 -7.88 4.30
C GLY A 141 -6.83 -6.55 5.06
N ASN A 142 -5.87 -5.69 4.72
CA ASN A 142 -5.77 -4.33 5.26
C ASN A 142 -6.98 -3.47 4.85
N LEU A 143 -7.39 -3.52 3.59
CA LEU A 143 -8.57 -2.80 3.09
C LEU A 143 -9.85 -3.29 3.79
N GLU A 144 -10.04 -4.60 3.92
CA GLU A 144 -11.20 -5.19 4.60
C GLU A 144 -11.30 -4.76 6.07
N ALA A 145 -10.17 -4.79 6.78
CA ALA A 145 -10.11 -4.29 8.16
C ALA A 145 -10.46 -2.80 8.24
N PHE A 146 -9.94 -1.99 7.31
CA PHE A 146 -10.27 -0.58 7.22
C PHE A 146 -11.78 -0.34 6.99
N GLU A 147 -12.41 -1.08 6.07
CA GLU A 147 -13.86 -1.00 5.86
C GLU A 147 -14.66 -1.28 7.14
N ARG A 148 -14.23 -2.26 7.92
CA ARG A 148 -14.86 -2.61 9.20
C ARG A 148 -14.67 -1.53 10.25
N LEU A 149 -13.49 -0.91 10.30
CA LEU A 149 -13.24 0.26 11.15
C LEU A 149 -14.17 1.42 10.82
N LEU A 150 -14.43 1.68 9.53
CA LEU A 150 -15.37 2.72 9.09
C LEU A 150 -16.82 2.44 9.52
N LYS A 151 -17.19 1.17 9.65
CA LYS A 151 -18.50 0.74 10.16
C LYS A 151 -18.60 0.76 11.69
N GLY A 152 -17.53 1.17 12.37
CA GLY A 152 -17.51 1.30 13.83
C GLY A 152 -17.03 0.06 14.57
N GLU A 153 -16.58 -0.97 13.88
CA GLU A 153 -15.94 -2.12 14.54
C GLU A 153 -14.58 -1.71 15.12
N ARG A 154 -14.24 -2.28 16.29
CA ARG A 154 -13.03 -1.91 17.03
C ARG A 154 -12.28 -3.16 17.49
#